data_9cc0ea4716b41ec0fbbb4c9ecb51150a
#
_entry.id   9cc0ea4716b41ec0fbbb4c9ecb51150a
#
_cell.length_a   1.000
_cell.length_b   1.000
_cell.length_c   1.000
_cell.angle_alpha   90.00
_cell.angle_beta   90.00
_cell.angle_gamma   90.00
#
_symmetry.space_group_name_H-M   'P 1'
#
loop_
_entity.id
_entity.type
_entity.pdbx_description
1 polymer ?
#
loop_
_entity_poly.entity_id
_entity_poly.type
_entity_poly.pdbx_seq_one_letter_code
_entity_poly.pdbx_strand_id
1 'polypeptide(L)'
;RITGRVKKVGEYRVQLVAVNELGTARRELRIRVGEHIALTPPMGWNSWNCWGNAVSQEKVLSSAKAMVEKGLINHGWQYINIDDGWQGLRGGKHQGIMTNSKFPDMKGLADEVHGMGLKIGIYSGPWVGTYAGHVGAYCDNPDGTYDWVEKYANEYYRFVDPEKKVKHGVNYHHGKYSFVKNDVQQWVDWGMDYLKYDWNPNDVYHVKEMQEALRSHDRDIVYSLANSAPWGDAAQWEKRAK
;
A
#
# COMPACT_ATOMS: atom_id res chain seq x y z
N ARG A 1 1.28 1.70 23.57
CA ARG A 1 1.88 1.08 22.39
C ARG A 1 2.99 0.14 22.83
N ILE A 2 3.00 -1.09 22.29
CA ILE A 2 4.09 -2.05 22.48
C ILE A 2 4.92 -1.98 21.19
N THR A 3 6.21 -1.72 21.34
CA THR A 3 7.17 -1.63 20.21
C THR A 3 8.39 -2.50 20.51
N GLY A 4 8.99 -3.05 19.48
CA GLY A 4 10.20 -3.85 19.61
C GLY A 4 10.57 -4.55 18.30
N ARG A 5 11.73 -5.18 18.27
CA ARG A 5 12.19 -6.04 17.18
C ARG A 5 12.50 -7.42 17.72
N VAL A 6 12.02 -8.44 17.03
CA VAL A 6 12.38 -9.83 17.29
C VAL A 6 13.27 -10.31 16.14
N LYS A 7 14.48 -10.79 16.47
CA LYS A 7 15.50 -11.14 15.48
C LYS A 7 15.59 -12.64 15.13
N LYS A 8 14.93 -13.48 15.90
CA LYS A 8 14.98 -14.94 15.69
C LYS A 8 13.61 -15.47 15.32
N VAL A 9 13.57 -16.39 14.37
CA VAL A 9 12.36 -17.16 14.03
C VAL A 9 11.88 -17.93 15.26
N GLY A 10 10.58 -17.94 15.51
CA GLY A 10 9.98 -18.64 16.64
C GLY A 10 8.62 -18.07 17.06
N GLU A 11 8.01 -18.72 18.06
CA GLU A 11 6.82 -18.23 18.74
C GLU A 11 7.23 -17.73 20.13
N TYR A 12 6.87 -16.47 20.41
CA TYR A 12 7.15 -15.80 21.68
C TYR A 12 5.84 -15.53 22.39
N ARG A 13 5.75 -15.95 23.66
CA ARG A 13 4.59 -15.72 24.51
C ARG A 13 4.94 -14.65 25.55
N VAL A 14 4.29 -13.52 25.47
CA VAL A 14 4.54 -12.36 26.35
C VAL A 14 3.31 -12.16 27.23
N GLN A 15 3.51 -12.22 28.56
CA GLN A 15 2.44 -11.92 29.49
C GLN A 15 2.31 -10.41 29.66
N LEU A 16 1.20 -9.85 29.18
CA LEU A 16 0.82 -8.47 29.45
C LEU A 16 0.12 -8.41 30.82
N VAL A 17 0.54 -7.48 31.67
CA VAL A 17 -0.03 -7.26 32.99
C VAL A 17 -0.41 -5.78 33.14
N ALA A 18 -1.66 -5.52 33.44
CA ALA A 18 -2.17 -4.19 33.78
C ALA A 18 -2.58 -4.19 35.27
N VAL A 19 -2.13 -3.20 36.00
CA VAL A 19 -2.42 -3.05 37.46
C VAL A 19 -2.96 -1.66 37.69
N ASN A 20 -4.05 -1.57 38.44
CA ASN A 20 -4.61 -0.31 38.95
C ASN A 20 -5.24 -0.56 40.37
N GLU A 21 -5.89 0.46 40.92
CA GLU A 21 -6.55 0.39 42.24
C GLU A 21 -7.66 -0.65 42.32
N LEU A 22 -8.25 -1.02 41.17
CA LEU A 22 -9.33 -2.02 41.10
C LEU A 22 -8.80 -3.46 40.99
N GLY A 23 -7.49 -3.65 40.76
CA GLY A 23 -6.87 -4.96 40.67
C GLY A 23 -5.88 -5.16 39.55
N THR A 24 -5.68 -6.43 39.20
CA THR A 24 -4.70 -6.85 38.19
C THR A 24 -5.39 -7.66 37.08
N ALA A 25 -5.20 -7.22 35.82
CA ALA A 25 -5.60 -7.97 34.63
C ALA A 25 -4.37 -8.54 33.92
N ARG A 26 -4.48 -9.75 33.40
CA ARG A 26 -3.41 -10.45 32.65
C ARG A 26 -3.93 -10.94 31.33
N ARG A 27 -3.10 -10.80 30.26
CA ARG A 27 -3.40 -11.32 28.94
C ARG A 27 -2.11 -11.78 28.24
N GLU A 28 -2.17 -12.93 27.58
CA GLU A 28 -1.05 -13.41 26.75
C GLU A 28 -1.07 -12.72 25.38
N LEU A 29 0.08 -12.19 24.97
CA LEU A 29 0.36 -11.75 23.61
C LEU A 29 1.26 -12.80 22.96
N ARG A 30 0.86 -13.35 21.83
CA ARG A 30 1.68 -14.25 21.02
C ARG A 30 2.29 -13.49 19.85
N ILE A 31 3.62 -13.57 19.74
CA ILE A 31 4.36 -12.98 18.64
C ILE A 31 4.96 -14.14 17.84
N ARG A 32 4.54 -14.29 16.60
CA ARG A 32 5.11 -15.27 15.67
C ARG A 32 6.05 -14.57 14.71
N VAL A 33 7.29 -15.09 14.61
CA VAL A 33 8.35 -14.58 13.73
C VAL A 33 8.74 -15.70 12.80
N GLY A 34 8.61 -15.47 11.50
CA GLY A 34 8.90 -16.47 10.47
C GLY A 34 8.79 -15.86 9.08
N GLU A 35 8.78 -16.71 8.07
CA GLU A 35 8.73 -16.31 6.66
C GLU A 35 7.35 -15.81 6.22
N HIS A 36 6.31 -16.11 7.00
CA HIS A 36 4.93 -15.75 6.68
C HIS A 36 4.44 -14.63 7.59
N ILE A 37 3.88 -13.62 6.97
CA ILE A 37 3.19 -12.50 7.65
C ILE A 37 1.69 -12.58 7.38
N ALA A 38 0.90 -11.75 8.07
CA ALA A 38 -0.55 -11.71 7.92
C ALA A 38 -1.21 -13.10 8.03
N LEU A 39 -0.88 -13.85 9.09
CA LEU A 39 -1.38 -15.21 9.35
C LEU A 39 -2.92 -15.28 9.48
N THR A 40 -3.56 -14.16 9.66
CA THR A 40 -5.00 -13.95 9.55
C THR A 40 -5.27 -12.89 8.49
N PRO A 41 -6.41 -12.92 7.78
CA PRO A 41 -6.75 -11.88 6.82
C PRO A 41 -6.66 -10.48 7.45
N PRO A 42 -5.99 -9.51 6.82
CA PRO A 42 -5.91 -8.15 7.33
C PRO A 42 -7.30 -7.52 7.33
N MET A 43 -7.70 -6.94 8.46
CA MET A 43 -8.95 -6.20 8.59
C MET A 43 -8.64 -4.70 8.56
N GLY A 44 -9.42 -3.97 7.77
CA GLY A 44 -9.21 -2.54 7.64
C GLY A 44 -10.20 -1.85 6.71
N TRP A 45 -9.90 -0.61 6.43
CA TRP A 45 -10.64 0.26 5.55
C TRP A 45 -9.82 0.57 4.30
N ASN A 46 -10.49 0.69 3.17
CA ASN A 46 -9.91 1.09 1.89
C ASN A 46 -10.66 2.32 1.34
N SER A 47 -9.92 3.28 0.81
CA SER A 47 -10.47 4.59 0.43
C SER A 47 -11.37 4.58 -0.81
N TRP A 48 -11.29 3.54 -1.66
CA TRP A 48 -11.91 3.58 -2.99
C TRP A 48 -13.42 3.76 -2.96
N ASN A 49 -14.12 2.94 -2.21
CA ASN A 49 -15.59 2.97 -2.17
C ASN A 49 -16.16 4.20 -1.46
N CYS A 50 -15.35 4.88 -0.63
CA CYS A 50 -15.76 6.11 0.04
C CYS A 50 -15.46 7.37 -0.78
N TRP A 51 -14.28 7.43 -1.38
CA TRP A 51 -13.76 8.67 -1.94
C TRP A 51 -13.33 8.56 -3.40
N GLY A 52 -13.10 7.35 -3.94
CA GLY A 52 -12.54 7.15 -5.27
C GLY A 52 -11.32 8.04 -5.50
N ASN A 53 -11.25 8.64 -6.67
CA ASN A 53 -10.17 9.56 -7.04
C ASN A 53 -10.15 10.88 -6.23
N ALA A 54 -11.19 11.17 -5.44
CA ALA A 54 -11.24 12.34 -4.57
C ALA A 54 -10.59 12.11 -3.19
N VAL A 55 -9.90 10.99 -2.98
CA VAL A 55 -9.14 10.69 -1.76
C VAL A 55 -8.07 11.78 -1.51
N SER A 56 -7.83 12.11 -0.25
CA SER A 56 -6.80 13.06 0.18
C SER A 56 -6.20 12.65 1.51
N GLN A 57 -5.04 13.20 1.84
CA GLN A 57 -4.38 12.99 3.14
C GLN A 57 -5.33 13.27 4.32
N GLU A 58 -6.07 14.38 4.28
CA GLU A 58 -7.04 14.75 5.31
C GLU A 58 -8.13 13.69 5.48
N LYS A 59 -8.70 13.19 4.37
CA LYS A 59 -9.76 12.16 4.39
C LYS A 59 -9.27 10.83 4.94
N VAL A 60 -8.05 10.44 4.59
CA VAL A 60 -7.40 9.22 5.12
C VAL A 60 -7.20 9.36 6.63
N LEU A 61 -6.65 10.50 7.07
CA LEU A 61 -6.42 10.78 8.48
C LEU A 61 -7.73 10.83 9.29
N SER A 62 -8.77 11.45 8.74
CA SER A 62 -10.11 11.47 9.35
C SER A 62 -10.68 10.07 9.51
N SER A 63 -10.51 9.21 8.50
CA SER A 63 -10.97 7.81 8.56
C SER A 63 -10.19 7.00 9.61
N ALA A 64 -8.88 7.23 9.72
CA ALA A 64 -8.04 6.61 10.76
C ALA A 64 -8.49 7.02 12.18
N LYS A 65 -8.73 8.31 12.40
CA LYS A 65 -9.25 8.83 13.68
C LYS A 65 -10.60 8.21 14.03
N ALA A 66 -11.52 8.16 13.06
CA ALA A 66 -12.84 7.54 13.26
C ALA A 66 -12.74 6.05 13.62
N MET A 67 -11.80 5.30 13.02
CA MET A 67 -11.57 3.88 13.35
C MET A 67 -11.16 3.70 14.81
N VAL A 68 -10.34 4.59 15.35
CA VAL A 68 -9.94 4.59 16.77
C VAL A 68 -11.09 5.04 17.68
N GLU A 69 -11.71 6.19 17.37
CA GLU A 69 -12.78 6.80 18.18
C GLU A 69 -14.03 5.91 18.30
N LYS A 70 -14.35 5.19 17.22
CA LYS A 70 -15.47 4.23 17.21
C LYS A 70 -15.10 2.86 17.78
N GLY A 71 -13.87 2.68 18.26
CA GLY A 71 -13.41 1.45 18.90
C GLY A 71 -13.15 0.27 17.95
N LEU A 72 -13.19 0.45 16.65
CA LEU A 72 -12.95 -0.62 15.67
C LEU A 72 -11.56 -1.24 15.83
N ILE A 73 -10.56 -0.43 16.21
CA ILE A 73 -9.20 -0.90 16.49
C ILE A 73 -9.17 -2.00 17.57
N ASN A 74 -10.10 -1.96 18.55
CA ASN A 74 -10.19 -2.95 19.62
C ASN A 74 -10.74 -4.31 19.13
N HIS A 75 -11.26 -4.35 17.91
CA HIS A 75 -11.84 -5.53 17.28
C HIS A 75 -11.00 -6.05 16.09
N GLY A 76 -9.72 -5.63 16.00
CA GLY A 76 -8.78 -6.12 15.00
C GLY A 76 -8.77 -5.33 13.68
N TRP A 77 -9.56 -4.25 13.56
CA TRP A 77 -9.51 -3.35 12.42
C TRP A 77 -8.26 -2.46 12.55
N GLN A 78 -7.23 -2.78 11.76
CA GLN A 78 -5.91 -2.20 11.94
C GLN A 78 -5.40 -1.43 10.73
N TYR A 79 -5.89 -1.73 9.52
CA TYR A 79 -5.35 -1.17 8.29
C TYR A 79 -6.17 -0.01 7.77
N ILE A 80 -5.49 1.09 7.44
CA ILE A 80 -6.00 2.23 6.69
C ILE A 80 -5.31 2.22 5.34
N ASN A 81 -6.02 1.79 4.29
CA ASN A 81 -5.44 1.60 2.96
C ASN A 81 -5.86 2.72 2.01
N ILE A 82 -4.86 3.40 1.47
CA ILE A 82 -5.02 4.37 0.39
C ILE A 82 -5.10 3.60 -0.91
N ASP A 83 -6.20 3.73 -1.62
CA ASP A 83 -6.40 3.18 -2.96
C ASP A 83 -5.86 4.13 -4.04
N ASP A 84 -6.24 3.94 -5.29
CA ASP A 84 -5.83 4.76 -6.43
C ASP A 84 -6.17 6.25 -6.23
N GLY A 85 -5.33 7.15 -6.75
CA GLY A 85 -5.58 8.59 -6.68
C GLY A 85 -4.60 9.40 -5.83
N TRP A 86 -3.53 8.79 -5.29
CA TRP A 86 -2.49 9.46 -4.53
C TRP A 86 -1.28 9.85 -5.38
N GLN A 87 -1.10 9.20 -6.53
CA GLN A 87 0.11 9.23 -7.35
C GLN A 87 0.29 10.59 -8.03
N GLY A 88 1.51 11.11 -7.96
CA GLY A 88 2.07 12.16 -8.80
C GLY A 88 3.02 11.57 -9.84
N LEU A 89 4.00 12.33 -10.31
CA LEU A 89 5.05 11.86 -11.20
C LEU A 89 6.19 11.19 -10.43
N ARG A 90 7.05 10.50 -11.15
CA ARG A 90 8.28 9.94 -10.58
C ARG A 90 9.28 11.02 -10.26
N GLY A 91 10.04 10.80 -9.21
CA GLY A 91 11.07 11.75 -8.79
C GLY A 91 11.68 11.42 -7.44
N GLY A 92 12.21 12.46 -6.80
CA GLY A 92 12.83 12.35 -5.48
C GLY A 92 14.09 11.48 -5.46
N LYS A 93 14.49 11.10 -4.26
CA LYS A 93 15.73 10.35 -3.99
C LYS A 93 15.77 8.99 -4.70
N HIS A 94 14.61 8.35 -4.86
CA HIS A 94 14.52 6.98 -5.39
C HIS A 94 14.01 6.90 -6.82
N GLN A 95 13.66 8.02 -7.47
CA GLN A 95 12.91 7.99 -8.74
C GLN A 95 11.61 7.16 -8.63
N GLY A 96 11.07 7.06 -7.43
CA GLY A 96 9.79 6.43 -7.14
C GLY A 96 8.63 7.35 -7.49
N ILE A 97 7.40 6.80 -7.51
CA ILE A 97 6.20 7.60 -7.66
C ILE A 97 6.07 8.53 -6.44
N MET A 98 6.12 9.84 -6.70
CA MET A 98 5.88 10.86 -5.68
C MET A 98 4.38 11.06 -5.48
N THR A 99 4.00 11.73 -4.42
CA THR A 99 2.60 12.06 -4.17
C THR A 99 2.14 13.25 -5.02
N ASN A 100 0.84 13.30 -5.31
CA ASN A 100 0.23 14.51 -5.88
C ASN A 100 -0.12 15.52 -4.76
N SER A 101 -0.64 16.69 -5.14
CA SER A 101 -0.95 17.79 -4.21
C SER A 101 -1.99 17.45 -3.11
N LYS A 102 -2.76 16.37 -3.28
CA LYS A 102 -3.72 15.90 -2.27
C LYS A 102 -3.05 15.17 -1.11
N PHE A 103 -1.79 14.80 -1.26
CA PHE A 103 -0.97 14.09 -0.26
C PHE A 103 0.36 14.82 -0.08
N PRO A 104 0.37 16.00 0.53
CA PRO A 104 1.57 16.85 0.65
C PRO A 104 2.66 16.23 1.52
N ASP A 105 2.30 15.34 2.45
CA ASP A 105 3.25 14.69 3.37
C ASP A 105 2.84 13.23 3.66
N MET A 106 3.17 12.32 2.77
CA MET A 106 2.85 10.90 2.93
C MET A 106 3.57 10.26 4.12
N LYS A 107 4.81 10.67 4.37
CA LYS A 107 5.58 10.16 5.52
C LYS A 107 4.95 10.60 6.84
N GLY A 108 4.61 11.88 6.96
CA GLY A 108 3.93 12.40 8.15
C GLY A 108 2.56 11.76 8.36
N LEU A 109 1.80 11.53 7.28
CA LEU A 109 0.54 10.78 7.35
C LEU A 109 0.75 9.37 7.90
N ALA A 110 1.77 8.65 7.42
CA ALA A 110 2.08 7.31 7.90
C ALA A 110 2.47 7.32 9.39
N ASP A 111 3.27 8.29 9.81
CA ASP A 111 3.68 8.44 11.21
C ASP A 111 2.49 8.75 12.13
N GLU A 112 1.55 9.61 11.70
CA GLU A 112 0.32 9.87 12.46
C GLU A 112 -0.56 8.62 12.58
N VAL A 113 -0.75 7.88 11.50
CA VAL A 113 -1.52 6.62 11.51
C VAL A 113 -0.86 5.59 12.45
N HIS A 114 0.45 5.44 12.38
CA HIS A 114 1.21 4.58 13.29
C HIS A 114 1.13 5.06 14.73
N GLY A 115 1.13 6.37 14.96
CA GLY A 115 0.94 6.98 16.29
C GLY A 115 -0.38 6.58 16.94
N MET A 116 -1.41 6.34 16.16
CA MET A 116 -2.70 5.84 16.62
C MET A 116 -2.73 4.31 16.87
N GLY A 117 -1.65 3.59 16.53
CA GLY A 117 -1.59 2.12 16.64
C GLY A 117 -2.16 1.38 15.43
N LEU A 118 -2.47 2.10 14.36
CA LEU A 118 -2.94 1.55 13.09
C LEU A 118 -1.76 1.28 12.14
N LYS A 119 -2.06 0.64 11.04
CA LYS A 119 -1.17 0.37 9.91
C LYS A 119 -1.69 1.08 8.67
N ILE A 120 -0.79 1.46 7.77
CA ILE A 120 -1.15 2.19 6.55
C ILE A 120 -0.77 1.40 5.30
N GLY A 121 -1.65 1.39 4.31
CA GLY A 121 -1.43 0.73 3.03
C GLY A 121 -1.48 1.71 1.87
N ILE A 122 -0.93 1.25 0.75
CA ILE A 122 -0.83 2.00 -0.49
C ILE A 122 -1.28 1.14 -1.68
N TYR A 123 -1.58 1.78 -2.80
CA TYR A 123 -2.03 1.17 -4.05
C TYR A 123 -1.01 1.39 -5.16
N SER A 124 -0.81 0.37 -6.00
CA SER A 124 -0.09 0.47 -7.27
C SER A 124 -0.55 -0.61 -8.25
N GLY A 125 0.03 -0.64 -9.44
CA GLY A 125 -0.17 -1.66 -10.46
C GLY A 125 1.01 -1.73 -11.43
N PRO A 126 1.20 -2.84 -12.15
CA PRO A 126 2.34 -3.05 -13.04
C PRO A 126 2.17 -2.42 -14.42
N TRP A 127 1.09 -1.73 -14.67
CA TRP A 127 0.90 -0.99 -15.91
C TRP A 127 1.59 0.37 -15.88
N VAL A 128 1.68 1.02 -17.04
CA VAL A 128 2.16 2.40 -17.14
C VAL A 128 1.18 3.38 -16.53
N GLY A 129 -0.10 3.02 -16.46
CA GLY A 129 -1.16 3.80 -15.82
C GLY A 129 -2.02 2.97 -14.87
N THR A 130 -2.79 3.64 -14.01
CA THR A 130 -3.74 3.03 -13.09
C THR A 130 -5.18 3.15 -13.60
N TYR A 131 -6.13 2.45 -12.97
CA TYR A 131 -7.54 2.54 -13.33
C TYR A 131 -8.13 3.95 -13.17
N ALA A 132 -7.65 4.73 -12.20
CA ALA A 132 -8.08 6.13 -12.02
C ALA A 132 -7.33 7.13 -12.90
N GLY A 133 -6.42 6.66 -13.77
CA GLY A 133 -5.68 7.51 -14.70
C GLY A 133 -4.45 8.18 -14.09
N HIS A 134 -3.82 7.56 -13.13
CA HIS A 134 -2.52 7.97 -12.56
C HIS A 134 -1.39 7.09 -13.09
N VAL A 135 -0.15 7.45 -12.77
CA VAL A 135 1.02 6.67 -13.19
C VAL A 135 1.13 5.37 -12.39
N GLY A 136 1.61 4.32 -13.05
CA GLY A 136 1.85 3.01 -12.47
C GLY A 136 3.33 2.68 -12.29
N ALA A 137 3.62 1.43 -11.90
CA ALA A 137 4.97 1.00 -11.59
C ALA A 137 5.88 0.80 -12.81
N TYR A 138 5.31 0.77 -14.01
CA TYR A 138 6.06 0.66 -15.27
C TYR A 138 5.98 1.95 -16.07
N CYS A 139 6.95 2.12 -16.97
CA CYS A 139 7.04 3.26 -17.87
C CYS A 139 7.54 2.84 -19.25
N ASP A 140 7.15 3.55 -20.30
CA ASP A 140 7.67 3.33 -21.64
C ASP A 140 9.02 4.04 -21.89
N ASN A 141 9.35 5.02 -21.05
CA ASN A 141 10.59 5.78 -21.13
C ASN A 141 11.59 5.34 -20.05
N PRO A 142 12.88 5.24 -20.38
CA PRO A 142 13.92 4.75 -19.47
C PRO A 142 14.20 5.69 -18.29
N ASP A 143 13.86 6.96 -18.42
CA ASP A 143 14.02 7.99 -17.38
C ASP A 143 12.78 8.11 -16.45
N GLY A 144 11.72 7.34 -16.74
CA GLY A 144 10.49 7.34 -15.94
C GLY A 144 9.55 8.50 -16.24
N THR A 145 9.72 9.20 -17.36
CA THR A 145 8.79 10.24 -17.81
C THR A 145 7.61 9.64 -18.56
N TYR A 146 6.46 10.28 -18.47
CA TYR A 146 5.20 9.80 -19.07
C TYR A 146 4.67 10.82 -20.08
N ASP A 147 4.74 10.49 -21.38
CA ASP A 147 4.34 11.37 -22.49
C ASP A 147 2.83 11.67 -22.51
N TRP A 148 2.04 10.83 -21.86
CA TRP A 148 0.59 10.92 -21.83
C TRP A 148 0.03 11.68 -20.62
N VAL A 149 0.91 12.13 -19.71
CA VAL A 149 0.50 12.82 -18.48
C VAL A 149 0.46 14.33 -18.70
N GLU A 150 -0.70 14.93 -18.48
CA GLU A 150 -0.87 16.38 -18.48
C GLU A 150 -0.75 16.96 -17.08
N LYS A 151 -0.05 18.09 -16.95
CA LYS A 151 0.04 18.84 -15.72
C LYS A 151 -1.12 19.81 -15.62
N TYR A 152 -1.92 19.66 -14.56
CA TYR A 152 -3.00 20.63 -14.26
C TYR A 152 -2.49 21.82 -13.45
N ALA A 153 -3.24 22.93 -13.51
CA ALA A 153 -2.91 24.15 -12.81
C ALA A 153 -2.80 24.02 -11.28
N ASN A 154 -3.40 22.98 -10.70
CA ASN A 154 -3.32 22.63 -9.27
C ASN A 154 -2.20 21.63 -8.95
N GLU A 155 -1.23 21.45 -9.83
CA GLU A 155 -0.13 20.48 -9.72
C GLU A 155 -0.57 19.01 -9.61
N TYR A 156 -1.79 18.75 -10.00
CA TYR A 156 -2.33 17.41 -10.03
C TYR A 156 -2.09 16.79 -11.41
N TYR A 157 -1.43 15.66 -11.45
CA TYR A 157 -1.14 14.93 -12.69
C TYR A 157 -2.18 13.85 -12.88
N ARG A 158 -2.74 13.82 -14.07
CA ARG A 158 -3.79 12.89 -14.39
C ARG A 158 -3.79 12.61 -15.89
N PHE A 159 -4.08 11.37 -16.28
CA PHE A 159 -4.37 11.02 -17.65
C PHE A 159 -5.77 11.53 -18.01
N VAL A 160 -5.86 12.75 -18.50
CA VAL A 160 -7.09 13.32 -19.09
C VAL A 160 -6.70 14.16 -20.28
N ASP A 161 -7.21 13.76 -21.43
CA ASP A 161 -7.39 14.68 -22.53
C ASP A 161 -8.77 15.37 -22.32
N PRO A 162 -8.84 16.67 -22.09
CA PRO A 162 -10.11 17.37 -21.86
C PRO A 162 -11.05 17.30 -23.06
N GLU A 163 -10.53 17.16 -24.27
CA GLU A 163 -11.29 17.08 -25.52
C GLU A 163 -11.59 15.63 -25.91
N LYS A 164 -10.75 14.71 -25.51
CA LYS A 164 -10.91 13.27 -25.76
C LYS A 164 -11.26 12.63 -24.47
N LYS A 165 -12.55 12.35 -24.26
CA LYS A 165 -12.99 11.48 -23.15
C LYS A 165 -11.99 10.37 -22.97
N VAL A 166 -11.44 10.23 -21.75
CA VAL A 166 -10.44 9.22 -21.35
C VAL A 166 -10.70 7.93 -22.14
N LYS A 167 -9.83 7.58 -23.06
CA LYS A 167 -9.86 6.24 -23.64
C LYS A 167 -9.36 5.30 -22.56
N HIS A 168 -10.29 4.78 -21.76
CA HIS A 168 -9.99 3.68 -20.87
C HIS A 168 -9.23 2.63 -21.68
N GLY A 169 -8.05 2.22 -21.19
CA GLY A 169 -7.26 1.16 -21.78
C GLY A 169 -5.99 1.57 -22.54
N VAL A 170 -5.77 2.83 -22.86
CA VAL A 170 -4.53 3.23 -23.58
C VAL A 170 -3.28 2.97 -22.73
N ASN A 171 -3.38 3.10 -21.40
CA ASN A 171 -2.26 2.91 -20.49
C ASN A 171 -2.35 1.61 -19.66
N TYR A 172 -3.28 0.72 -20.01
CA TYR A 172 -3.42 -0.59 -19.40
C TYR A 172 -2.53 -1.61 -20.11
N HIS A 173 -1.24 -1.30 -20.16
CA HIS A 173 -0.21 -2.17 -20.68
C HIS A 173 1.04 -2.07 -19.81
N HIS A 174 1.84 -3.13 -19.83
CA HIS A 174 3.14 -3.13 -19.19
C HIS A 174 4.13 -2.31 -20.02
N GLY A 175 4.76 -1.31 -19.42
CA GLY A 175 5.79 -0.51 -20.06
C GLY A 175 7.09 -1.29 -20.24
N LYS A 176 8.03 -0.70 -20.98
CA LYS A 176 9.34 -1.33 -21.25
C LYS A 176 10.25 -1.35 -20.03
N TYR A 177 10.08 -0.41 -19.11
CA TYR A 177 10.96 -0.19 -17.97
C TYR A 177 10.21 -0.32 -16.66
N SER A 178 10.70 -1.22 -15.80
CA SER A 178 10.17 -1.42 -14.45
C SER A 178 10.82 -0.46 -13.47
N PHE A 179 9.98 0.17 -12.66
CA PHE A 179 10.40 1.00 -11.52
C PHE A 179 9.93 0.41 -10.18
N VAL A 180 9.56 -0.86 -10.18
CA VAL A 180 9.04 -1.56 -9.00
C VAL A 180 9.97 -1.42 -7.79
N LYS A 181 11.29 -1.60 -7.97
CA LYS A 181 12.26 -1.46 -6.88
C LYS A 181 12.34 -0.03 -6.34
N ASN A 182 12.24 0.94 -7.22
CA ASN A 182 12.23 2.37 -6.88
C ASN A 182 11.01 2.71 -6.02
N ASP A 183 9.85 2.23 -6.44
CA ASP A 183 8.58 2.46 -5.74
C ASP A 183 8.57 1.79 -4.37
N VAL A 184 9.00 0.52 -4.29
CA VAL A 184 9.08 -0.19 -3.01
C VAL A 184 10.03 0.50 -2.03
N GLN A 185 11.21 0.94 -2.49
CA GLN A 185 12.12 1.70 -1.63
C GLN A 185 11.48 2.98 -1.09
N GLN A 186 10.71 3.69 -1.93
CA GLN A 186 9.98 4.88 -1.53
C GLN A 186 8.92 4.55 -0.46
N TRP A 187 8.17 3.45 -0.63
CA TRP A 187 7.15 3.03 0.32
C TRP A 187 7.74 2.55 1.64
N VAL A 188 8.90 1.90 1.61
CA VAL A 188 9.65 1.52 2.82
C VAL A 188 10.09 2.76 3.59
N ASP A 189 10.61 3.79 2.91
CA ASP A 189 11.01 5.05 3.54
C ASP A 189 9.80 5.81 4.11
N TRP A 190 8.63 5.74 3.48
CA TRP A 190 7.39 6.30 4.02
C TRP A 190 6.79 5.47 5.17
N GLY A 191 7.17 4.21 5.29
CA GLY A 191 6.70 3.33 6.34
C GLY A 191 5.39 2.61 6.01
N MET A 192 5.14 2.27 4.75
CA MET A 192 3.95 1.50 4.36
C MET A 192 3.97 0.08 4.91
N ASP A 193 2.80 -0.45 5.27
CA ASP A 193 2.60 -1.77 5.86
C ASP A 193 1.81 -2.73 4.96
N TYR A 194 1.21 -2.21 3.89
CA TYR A 194 0.33 -2.98 3.02
C TYR A 194 0.38 -2.40 1.60
N LEU A 195 0.38 -3.28 0.60
CA LEU A 195 0.27 -2.93 -0.81
C LEU A 195 -0.94 -3.65 -1.43
N LYS A 196 -1.87 -2.89 -2.02
CA LYS A 196 -2.81 -3.40 -3.01
C LYS A 196 -2.17 -3.25 -4.39
N TYR A 197 -1.91 -4.38 -5.06
CA TYR A 197 -1.34 -4.40 -6.41
C TYR A 197 -2.41 -4.86 -7.41
N ASP A 198 -2.80 -3.97 -8.32
CA ASP A 198 -4.07 -4.07 -9.03
C ASP A 198 -3.91 -3.95 -10.54
N TRP A 199 -4.25 -5.02 -11.25
CA TRP A 199 -4.37 -5.08 -12.71
C TRP A 199 -5.16 -6.34 -13.12
N ASN A 200 -5.53 -6.45 -14.38
CA ASN A 200 -6.31 -7.57 -14.91
C ASN A 200 -5.89 -7.93 -16.34
N PRO A 201 -5.56 -9.21 -16.64
CA PRO A 201 -5.41 -10.33 -15.69
C PRO A 201 -4.10 -10.23 -14.91
N ASN A 202 -4.09 -10.74 -13.68
CA ASN A 202 -2.85 -10.91 -12.94
C ASN A 202 -1.98 -11.98 -13.63
N ASP A 203 -0.68 -11.77 -13.63
CA ASP A 203 0.30 -12.69 -14.17
C ASP A 203 1.44 -12.98 -13.20
N VAL A 204 2.05 -14.16 -13.37
CA VAL A 204 3.08 -14.66 -12.45
C VAL A 204 4.34 -13.82 -12.47
N TYR A 205 4.72 -13.25 -13.61
CA TYR A 205 5.95 -12.48 -13.76
C TYR A 205 5.91 -11.20 -12.88
N HIS A 206 4.89 -10.38 -13.06
CA HIS A 206 4.77 -9.11 -12.33
C HIS A 206 4.47 -9.31 -10.84
N VAL A 207 3.72 -10.39 -10.48
CA VAL A 207 3.56 -10.76 -9.07
C VAL A 207 4.90 -11.11 -8.44
N LYS A 208 5.71 -11.92 -9.12
CA LYS A 208 7.03 -12.33 -8.62
C LYS A 208 7.97 -11.15 -8.47
N GLU A 209 8.06 -10.28 -9.46
CA GLU A 209 8.91 -9.11 -9.42
C GLU A 209 8.59 -8.21 -8.22
N MET A 210 7.31 -7.90 -8.01
CA MET A 210 6.88 -7.10 -6.86
C MET A 210 7.16 -7.82 -5.55
N GLN A 211 6.90 -9.12 -5.44
CA GLN A 211 7.20 -9.91 -4.26
C GLN A 211 8.70 -9.87 -3.90
N GLU A 212 9.57 -10.05 -4.89
CA GLU A 212 11.02 -10.00 -4.70
C GLU A 212 11.48 -8.61 -4.25
N ALA A 213 10.90 -7.55 -4.83
CA ALA A 213 11.21 -6.19 -4.41
C ALA A 213 10.76 -5.93 -2.96
N LEU A 214 9.55 -6.32 -2.57
CA LEU A 214 9.06 -6.18 -1.19
C LEU A 214 9.93 -6.94 -0.19
N ARG A 215 10.34 -8.18 -0.53
CA ARG A 215 11.17 -9.02 0.34
C ARG A 215 12.64 -8.61 0.41
N SER A 216 13.10 -7.75 -0.49
CA SER A 216 14.48 -7.25 -0.46
C SER A 216 14.74 -6.24 0.66
N HIS A 217 13.71 -5.84 1.41
CA HIS A 217 13.76 -4.87 2.49
C HIS A 217 13.45 -5.51 3.85
N ASP A 218 14.04 -4.96 4.89
CA ASP A 218 13.83 -5.38 6.29
C ASP A 218 12.54 -4.73 6.88
N ARG A 219 11.43 -4.79 6.09
CA ARG A 219 10.11 -4.31 6.51
C ARG A 219 9.02 -5.26 6.03
N ASP A 220 8.13 -5.63 6.93
CA ASP A 220 6.95 -6.43 6.62
C ASP A 220 5.91 -5.56 5.91
N ILE A 221 5.64 -5.86 4.64
CA ILE A 221 4.58 -5.24 3.86
C ILE A 221 3.64 -6.35 3.37
N VAL A 222 2.39 -6.29 3.79
CA VAL A 222 1.37 -7.25 3.32
C VAL A 222 1.12 -7.02 1.85
N TYR A 223 1.29 -8.07 1.05
CA TYR A 223 1.11 -8.03 -0.39
C TYR A 223 -0.26 -8.59 -0.77
N SER A 224 -1.13 -7.72 -1.27
CA SER A 224 -2.49 -8.04 -1.68
C SER A 224 -2.65 -7.86 -3.18
N LEU A 225 -3.10 -8.91 -3.84
CA LEU A 225 -3.41 -8.92 -5.27
C LEU A 225 -4.89 -8.60 -5.50
N ALA A 226 -5.20 -8.01 -6.67
CA ALA A 226 -6.56 -7.91 -7.15
C ALA A 226 -7.16 -9.31 -7.42
N ASN A 227 -8.49 -9.39 -7.48
CA ASN A 227 -9.25 -10.64 -7.54
C ASN A 227 -9.32 -11.29 -8.95
N SER A 228 -8.40 -10.96 -9.85
CA SER A 228 -8.39 -11.40 -11.25
C SER A 228 -7.28 -12.39 -11.59
N ALA A 229 -6.78 -13.12 -10.60
CA ALA A 229 -5.77 -14.16 -10.81
C ALA A 229 -6.37 -15.34 -11.58
N PRO A 230 -5.74 -15.80 -12.69
CA PRO A 230 -6.18 -16.97 -13.43
C PRO A 230 -6.11 -18.24 -12.57
N TRP A 231 -7.21 -18.98 -12.48
CA TRP A 231 -7.29 -20.21 -11.67
C TRP A 231 -6.32 -21.31 -12.11
N GLY A 232 -5.94 -21.34 -13.41
CA GLY A 232 -4.95 -22.28 -13.94
C GLY A 232 -3.58 -22.13 -13.30
N ASP A 233 -3.28 -20.96 -12.75
CA ASP A 233 -2.00 -20.64 -12.10
C ASP A 233 -2.04 -20.77 -10.57
N ALA A 234 -3.12 -21.29 -9.99
CA ALA A 234 -3.35 -21.32 -8.55
C ALA A 234 -2.16 -21.88 -7.72
N ALA A 235 -1.54 -22.96 -8.19
CA ALA A 235 -0.35 -23.55 -7.52
C ALA A 235 0.87 -22.61 -7.53
N GLN A 236 0.97 -21.70 -8.49
CA GLN A 236 2.02 -20.70 -8.56
C GLN A 236 1.74 -19.52 -7.63
N TRP A 237 0.46 -19.14 -7.51
CA TRP A 237 0.00 -18.09 -6.59
C TRP A 237 0.25 -18.48 -5.13
N GLU A 238 -0.05 -19.72 -4.74
CA GLU A 238 0.20 -20.21 -3.39
C GLU A 238 1.67 -20.08 -2.97
N LYS A 239 2.60 -20.39 -3.87
CA LYS A 239 4.04 -20.26 -3.60
C LYS A 239 4.52 -18.81 -3.49
N ARG A 240 3.76 -17.83 -4.00
CA ARG A 240 4.18 -16.43 -4.11
C ARG A 240 3.43 -15.49 -3.17
N ALA A 241 2.27 -15.90 -2.66
CA ALA A 241 1.50 -15.13 -1.66
C ALA A 241 2.00 -15.34 -0.21
N LYS A 242 3.08 -16.10 -0.05
CA LYS A 242 3.66 -16.43 1.28
C LYS A 242 4.83 -15.54 1.60
#